data_55ed5d9f991f9b374bf77909d94a707a
#
_entry.id   55ed5d9f991f9b374bf77909d94a707a
#
_cell.length_a   1.000
_cell.length_b   1.000
_cell.length_c   1.000
_cell.angle_alpha   90.00
_cell.angle_beta   90.00
_cell.angle_gamma   90.00
#
_symmetry.space_group_name_H-M   'P 1'
#
loop_
_entity.id
_entity.type
_entity.pdbx_description
1 polymer ?
#
loop_
_entity_poly.entity_id
_entity_poly.type
_entity_poly.pdbx_seq_one_letter_code
_entity_poly.pdbx_strand_id
1 'polypeptide(L)'
;MSRSDKARQVLENPVFKESIEKLKTLYTSSLFNTGVNENQTREKLYLAYHIVQKVEQNIQEVLDTGKLARKQLEDFRNEIKNKKF
;
A
#
# COMPACT_ATOMS: atom_id res chain seq x y z
N MET A 1 3.47 18.33 8.44
CA MET A 1 3.72 17.17 7.58
C MET A 1 2.40 16.66 7.05
N SER A 2 2.26 16.49 5.75
CA SER A 2 1.02 16.03 5.13
C SER A 2 0.80 14.53 5.36
N ARG A 3 -0.45 14.06 5.13
CA ARG A 3 -0.75 12.63 5.22
C ARG A 3 0.03 11.82 4.20
N SER A 4 0.24 12.36 2.98
CA SER A 4 1.02 11.69 1.95
C SER A 4 2.50 11.57 2.33
N ASP A 5 3.07 12.56 3.01
CA ASP A 5 4.44 12.49 3.51
C ASP A 5 4.58 11.42 4.60
N LYS A 6 3.61 11.33 5.49
CA LYS A 6 3.57 10.28 6.53
C LYS A 6 3.42 8.90 5.90
N ALA A 7 2.57 8.76 4.90
CA ALA A 7 2.38 7.50 4.17
C ALA A 7 3.68 7.07 3.49
N ARG A 8 4.39 8.00 2.85
CA ARG A 8 5.69 7.72 2.23
C ARG A 8 6.71 7.25 3.26
N GLN A 9 6.78 7.91 4.41
CA GLN A 9 7.69 7.51 5.49
C GLN A 9 7.43 6.09 5.96
N VAL A 10 6.16 5.70 6.11
CA VAL A 10 5.79 4.33 6.49
C VAL A 10 6.21 3.35 5.41
N LEU A 11 5.88 3.62 4.15
CA LEU A 11 6.19 2.72 3.03
C LEU A 11 7.70 2.57 2.80
N GLU A 12 8.49 3.60 3.08
CA GLU A 12 9.94 3.59 2.94
C GLU A 12 10.67 3.08 4.19
N ASN A 13 9.96 2.92 5.30
CA ASN A 13 10.56 2.44 6.55
C ASN A 13 11.01 0.99 6.38
N PRO A 14 12.31 0.68 6.63
CA PRO A 14 12.82 -0.68 6.44
C PRO A 14 12.14 -1.72 7.32
N VAL A 15 11.80 -1.36 8.56
CA VAL A 15 11.12 -2.27 9.49
C VAL A 15 9.73 -2.62 8.98
N PHE A 16 8.99 -1.62 8.47
CA PHE A 16 7.69 -1.84 7.88
C PHE A 16 7.78 -2.75 6.65
N LYS A 17 8.70 -2.46 5.73
CA LYS A 17 8.92 -3.28 4.52
C LYS A 17 9.25 -4.72 4.87
N GLU A 18 10.18 -4.93 5.79
CA GLU A 18 10.57 -6.26 6.24
C GLU A 18 9.41 -7.01 6.88
N SER A 19 8.63 -6.32 7.72
CA SER A 19 7.47 -6.92 8.39
C SER A 19 6.42 -7.38 7.39
N ILE A 20 6.09 -6.55 6.39
CA ILE A 20 5.14 -6.88 5.34
C ILE A 20 5.65 -8.08 4.52
N GLU A 21 6.91 -8.07 4.11
CA GLU A 21 7.49 -9.17 3.34
C GLU A 21 7.52 -10.48 4.14
N LYS A 22 7.85 -10.41 5.42
CA LYS A 22 7.82 -11.59 6.31
C LYS A 22 6.42 -12.18 6.41
N LEU A 23 5.40 -11.34 6.60
CA LEU A 23 4.02 -11.79 6.70
C LEU A 23 3.55 -12.43 5.40
N LYS A 24 3.85 -11.79 4.26
CA LYS A 24 3.50 -12.34 2.94
C LYS A 24 4.16 -13.69 2.72
N THR A 25 5.45 -13.81 3.02
CA THR A 25 6.20 -15.05 2.88
C THR A 25 5.64 -16.15 3.79
N LEU A 26 5.36 -15.79 5.05
CA LEU A 26 4.80 -16.73 6.02
C LEU A 26 3.47 -17.29 5.55
N TYR A 27 2.54 -16.43 5.15
CA TYR A 27 1.21 -16.85 4.70
C TYR A 27 1.27 -17.64 3.40
N THR A 28 2.12 -17.22 2.45
CA THR A 28 2.29 -17.94 1.19
C THR A 28 2.87 -19.33 1.41
N SER A 29 3.93 -19.44 2.22
CA SER A 29 4.55 -20.74 2.57
C SER A 29 3.55 -21.65 3.30
N SER A 30 2.78 -21.09 4.21
CA SER A 30 1.78 -21.85 4.94
C SER A 30 0.66 -22.35 4.03
N LEU A 31 0.25 -21.55 3.03
CA LEU A 31 -0.72 -21.95 2.02
C LEU A 31 -0.22 -23.17 1.22
N PHE A 32 1.05 -23.14 0.79
CA PHE A 32 1.65 -24.26 0.04
C PHE A 32 1.78 -25.52 0.89
N ASN A 33 1.89 -25.38 2.20
CA ASN A 33 2.05 -26.50 3.12
C ASN A 33 0.72 -27.02 3.68
N THR A 34 -0.42 -26.41 3.32
CA THR A 34 -1.72 -26.92 3.77
C THR A 34 -2.08 -28.22 3.02
N GLY A 35 -2.64 -29.18 3.76
CA GLY A 35 -3.11 -30.43 3.17
C GLY A 35 -4.37 -30.26 2.34
N VAL A 36 -4.66 -31.26 1.50
CA VAL A 36 -5.83 -31.25 0.60
C VAL A 36 -7.14 -31.09 1.35
N ASN A 37 -7.21 -31.62 2.57
CA ASN A 37 -8.43 -31.61 3.38
C ASN A 37 -8.51 -30.42 4.36
N GLU A 38 -7.56 -29.47 4.29
CA GLU A 38 -7.49 -28.32 5.21
C GLU A 38 -8.07 -27.06 4.57
N ASN A 39 -9.28 -27.14 4.04
CA ASN A 39 -9.90 -26.03 3.31
C ASN A 39 -10.12 -24.80 4.18
N GLN A 40 -10.56 -24.98 5.43
CA GLN A 40 -10.80 -23.86 6.34
C GLN A 40 -9.50 -23.13 6.71
N THR A 41 -8.43 -23.88 6.97
CA THR A 41 -7.11 -23.31 7.24
C THR A 41 -6.62 -22.52 6.03
N ARG A 42 -6.77 -23.06 4.84
CA ARG A 42 -6.39 -22.43 3.58
C ARG A 42 -7.14 -21.12 3.35
N GLU A 43 -8.45 -21.12 3.59
CA GLU A 43 -9.28 -19.91 3.47
C GLU A 43 -8.83 -18.83 4.45
N LYS A 44 -8.53 -19.17 5.70
CA LYS A 44 -8.04 -18.22 6.71
C LYS A 44 -6.69 -17.63 6.32
N LEU A 45 -5.77 -18.45 5.82
CA LEU A 45 -4.44 -18.00 5.37
C LEU A 45 -4.55 -17.09 4.16
N TYR A 46 -5.40 -17.44 3.21
CA TYR A 46 -5.67 -16.61 2.04
C TYR A 46 -6.24 -15.24 2.45
N LEU A 47 -7.19 -15.25 3.36
CA LEU A 47 -7.80 -14.03 3.88
C LEU A 47 -6.77 -13.16 4.62
N ALA A 48 -5.92 -13.78 5.44
CA ALA A 48 -4.86 -13.07 6.16
C ALA A 48 -3.87 -12.41 5.19
N TYR A 49 -3.45 -13.13 4.15
CA TYR A 49 -2.59 -12.58 3.10
C TYR A 49 -3.26 -11.39 2.41
N HIS A 50 -4.53 -11.53 2.10
CA HIS A 50 -5.31 -10.46 1.45
C HIS A 50 -5.42 -9.22 2.32
N ILE A 51 -5.61 -9.38 3.63
CA ILE A 51 -5.66 -8.26 4.59
C ILE A 51 -4.32 -7.53 4.63
N VAL A 52 -3.21 -8.25 4.67
CA VAL A 52 -1.86 -7.64 4.67
C VAL A 52 -1.67 -6.81 3.40
N GLN A 53 -2.04 -7.34 2.24
CA GLN A 53 -1.99 -6.60 0.98
C GLN A 53 -2.87 -5.35 1.02
N LYS A 54 -4.04 -5.46 1.63
CA LYS A 54 -5.00 -4.36 1.71
C LYS A 54 -4.47 -3.21 2.58
N VAL A 55 -3.80 -3.53 3.69
CA VAL A 55 -3.16 -2.52 4.54
C VAL A 55 -2.09 -1.76 3.76
N GLU A 56 -1.22 -2.47 3.08
CA GLU A 56 -0.17 -1.86 2.24
C GLU A 56 -0.78 -1.00 1.14
N GLN A 57 -1.79 -1.50 0.46
CA GLN A 57 -2.49 -0.80 -0.61
C GLN A 57 -3.16 0.47 -0.10
N ASN A 58 -3.79 0.43 1.07
CA ASN A 58 -4.45 1.62 1.64
C ASN A 58 -3.44 2.73 1.92
N ILE A 59 -2.25 2.38 2.43
CA ILE A 59 -1.19 3.35 2.66
C ILE A 59 -0.69 3.92 1.32
N GLN A 60 -0.52 3.07 0.32
CA GLN A 60 -0.13 3.49 -1.02
C GLN A 60 -1.16 4.44 -1.64
N GLU A 61 -2.44 4.19 -1.44
CA GLU A 61 -3.52 5.07 -1.91
C GLU A 61 -3.43 6.47 -1.29
N VAL A 62 -3.10 6.56 0.01
CA VAL A 62 -2.91 7.87 0.65
C VAL A 62 -1.76 8.63 0.00
N LEU A 63 -0.65 7.94 -0.30
CA LEU A 63 0.49 8.54 -0.99
C LEU A 63 0.11 8.99 -2.40
N ASP A 64 -0.56 8.14 -3.16
CA ASP A 64 -0.96 8.41 -4.55
C ASP A 64 -1.95 9.58 -4.63
N THR A 65 -2.91 9.63 -3.72
CA THR A 65 -3.86 10.73 -3.62
C THR A 65 -3.15 12.05 -3.35
N GLY A 66 -2.16 12.05 -2.45
CA GLY A 66 -1.36 13.22 -2.15
C GLY A 66 -0.54 13.70 -3.35
N LYS A 67 0.07 12.77 -4.09
CA LYS A 67 0.82 13.08 -5.32
C LYS A 67 -0.08 13.68 -6.39
N LEU A 68 -1.27 13.11 -6.56
CA LEU A 68 -2.25 13.62 -7.54
C LEU A 68 -2.70 15.03 -7.18
N ALA A 69 -2.99 15.28 -5.92
CA ALA A 69 -3.39 16.60 -5.44
C ALA A 69 -2.31 17.65 -5.69
N ARG A 70 -1.04 17.31 -5.44
CA ARG A 70 0.10 18.20 -5.73
C ARG A 70 0.23 18.50 -7.21
N LYS A 71 0.08 17.48 -8.05
CA LYS A 71 0.15 17.64 -9.50
C LYS A 71 -0.96 18.56 -10.01
N GLN A 72 -2.18 18.36 -9.53
CA GLN A 72 -3.31 19.21 -9.91
C GLN A 72 -3.08 20.66 -9.50
N LEU A 73 -2.52 20.88 -8.32
CA LEU A 73 -2.19 22.23 -7.85
C LEU A 73 -1.11 22.89 -8.70
N GLU A 74 -0.06 22.15 -9.08
CA GLU A 74 0.99 22.64 -9.96
C GLU A 74 0.45 22.98 -11.33
N ASP A 75 -0.37 22.13 -11.90
CA ASP A 75 -0.99 22.36 -13.20
C ASP A 75 -1.86 23.61 -13.17
N PHE A 76 -2.63 23.79 -12.10
CA PHE A 76 -3.45 25.00 -11.91
C PHE A 76 -2.59 26.26 -11.81
N ARG A 77 -1.51 26.22 -11.04
CA ARG A 77 -0.56 27.36 -10.93
C ARG A 77 0.08 27.69 -12.28
N ASN A 78 0.45 26.68 -13.05
CA ASN A 78 1.04 26.86 -14.37
C ASN A 78 0.04 27.48 -15.35
N GLU A 79 -1.21 27.08 -15.31
CA GLU A 79 -2.30 27.69 -16.10
C GLU A 79 -2.44 29.17 -15.78
N ILE A 80 -2.43 29.54 -14.49
CA ILE A 80 -2.53 30.94 -14.06
C ILE A 80 -1.32 31.75 -14.58
N LYS A 81 -0.10 31.20 -14.48
CA LYS A 81 1.12 31.86 -14.96
C LYS A 81 1.11 32.08 -16.47
N ASN A 82 0.53 31.14 -17.21
CA ASN A 82 0.50 31.17 -18.67
C ASN A 82 -0.64 32.02 -19.24
N LYS A 83 -1.63 32.34 -18.41
CA LYS A 83 -2.68 33.27 -18.80
C LYS A 83 -2.15 34.70 -18.69
N LYS A 84 -1.81 35.25 -19.82
CA LYS A 84 -1.51 36.69 -19.96
C LYS A 84 -2.82 37.45 -20.14
N PHE A 85 -3.12 38.25 -19.17
CA PHE A 85 -4.23 39.18 -19.27
C PHE A 85 -3.76 40.46 -19.99
#